data_2862870684e62a4165938d952b7f2468
#
_entry.id   2862870684e62a4165938d952b7f2468
#
_cell.length_a   1.000
_cell.length_b   1.000
_cell.length_c   1.000
_cell.angle_alpha   90.00
_cell.angle_beta   90.00
_cell.angle_gamma   90.00
#
_symmetry.space_group_name_H-M   'P 1'
#
loop_
_entity.id
_entity.type
_entity.pdbx_description
1 polymer ?
#
loop_
_entity_poly.entity_id
_entity_poly.type
_entity_poly.pdbx_seq_one_letter_code
_entity_poly.pdbx_strand_id
1 'polypeptide(L)'
;MGELRIPGVLLLLLICHGLVGCGGGDDRSVTIYCSHDRAHSQKILDLFEQETGIAVDAIFDTEATKTVGLAQRVRSEKARPRCDVHWSNEPLHAVRLAADGFYDVLPLDAGEGIPDSWRDPDRLWCGFAGRVRVLALAAGTEASESPPTRLVDLAQKKWRGRVAIADPRFGTTASHLAIVRSRVGQQRYRQLLESLRANDVQMVSSNSSSRDRVLSGEAWIGLTDTDDIEVVRRRGSSLGEDFLRGDGVLLLPNVIAIIKGSPHPEEARELARWLLRKEVEETLAASPSRQVPLREEARVPPTGLRVLELDPIEIDWFQAAAQLPDAIREAERILLNH
;
A
#
# COMPACT_ATOMS: atom_id res chain seq x y z
N MET A 1 50.57 80.61 28.74
CA MET A 1 50.96 79.28 28.32
C MET A 1 50.68 78.36 29.50
N GLY A 2 49.60 77.69 29.51
CA GLY A 2 49.22 76.76 30.58
C GLY A 2 48.14 75.85 30.05
N GLU A 3 48.52 74.62 29.81
CA GLU A 3 47.64 73.57 29.30
C GLU A 3 46.72 73.07 30.41
N LEU A 4 45.43 73.11 30.16
CA LEU A 4 44.39 72.58 31.02
C LEU A 4 44.11 71.09 30.66
N ARG A 5 44.49 70.20 31.54
CA ARG A 5 44.22 68.75 31.41
C ARG A 5 42.83 68.47 32.04
N ILE A 6 41.93 67.98 31.27
CA ILE A 6 40.63 67.45 31.69
C ILE A 6 40.75 65.94 31.96
N PRO A 7 40.35 65.41 33.14
CA PRO A 7 40.36 63.97 33.35
C PRO A 7 39.15 63.29 32.68
N GLY A 8 39.42 62.27 31.92
CA GLY A 8 38.39 61.50 31.25
C GLY A 8 37.59 60.64 32.23
N VAL A 9 36.29 60.78 32.17
CA VAL A 9 35.33 59.93 32.86
C VAL A 9 35.10 58.66 32.01
N LEU A 10 35.55 57.52 32.52
CA LEU A 10 35.35 56.23 31.92
C LEU A 10 33.90 55.75 32.21
N LEU A 11 33.02 55.87 31.23
CA LEU A 11 31.62 55.40 31.33
C LEU A 11 31.61 53.91 31.03
N LEU A 12 31.50 53.07 32.06
CA LEU A 12 31.32 51.63 31.95
C LEU A 12 29.86 51.33 31.49
N LEU A 13 29.68 51.05 30.20
CA LEU A 13 28.43 50.52 29.64
C LEU A 13 28.33 49.03 30.02
N LEU A 14 27.52 48.69 31.02
CA LEU A 14 27.08 47.36 31.30
C LEU A 14 26.11 46.90 30.18
N ILE A 15 26.62 46.14 29.21
CA ILE A 15 25.79 45.47 28.21
C ILE A 15 25.17 44.25 28.92
N CYS A 16 23.92 44.38 29.39
CA CYS A 16 23.08 43.23 29.72
C CYS A 16 22.83 42.42 28.46
N HIS A 17 23.61 41.38 28.22
CA HIS A 17 23.24 40.34 27.26
C HIS A 17 22.04 39.61 27.85
N GLY A 18 20.85 39.99 27.42
CA GLY A 18 19.66 39.17 27.58
C GLY A 18 19.92 37.85 26.84
N LEU A 19 20.11 36.78 27.57
CA LEU A 19 19.97 35.41 27.08
C LEU A 19 18.53 35.29 26.57
N VAL A 20 18.31 35.61 25.30
CA VAL A 20 17.17 35.08 24.56
C VAL A 20 17.40 33.58 24.49
N GLY A 21 16.82 32.86 25.42
CA GLY A 21 16.71 31.41 25.31
C GLY A 21 15.96 31.13 24.04
N CYS A 22 16.68 30.74 22.97
CA CYS A 22 16.08 29.96 21.92
C CYS A 22 15.47 28.75 22.59
N GLY A 23 14.15 28.77 22.76
CA GLY A 23 13.39 27.57 23.04
C GLY A 23 13.67 26.65 21.84
N GLY A 24 14.61 25.72 22.03
CA GLY A 24 14.75 24.57 21.15
C GLY A 24 13.43 23.82 21.30
N GLY A 25 12.48 24.08 20.42
CA GLY A 25 11.47 23.09 20.12
C GLY A 25 12.28 21.86 19.69
N ASP A 26 12.12 20.76 20.40
CA ASP A 26 12.59 19.47 19.89
C ASP A 26 11.97 19.33 18.49
N ASP A 27 12.79 19.51 17.44
CA ASP A 27 12.35 19.31 16.07
C ASP A 27 12.17 17.79 15.84
N ARG A 28 11.10 17.24 16.46
CA ARG A 28 10.75 15.83 16.34
C ARG A 28 10.35 15.57 14.91
N SER A 29 10.97 14.58 14.31
CA SER A 29 10.70 14.20 12.93
C SER A 29 10.73 12.68 12.76
N VAL A 30 10.00 12.18 11.75
CA VAL A 30 9.95 10.78 11.40
C VAL A 30 9.97 10.61 9.89
N THR A 31 10.78 9.69 9.39
CA THR A 31 10.85 9.37 7.96
C THR A 31 9.99 8.15 7.67
N ILE A 32 9.06 8.27 6.72
CA ILE A 32 8.20 7.17 6.28
C ILE A 32 8.45 6.82 4.81
N TYR A 33 8.62 5.53 4.52
CA TYR A 33 8.57 4.99 3.16
C TYR A 33 7.16 4.51 2.88
N CYS A 34 6.46 5.16 1.94
CA CYS A 34 5.05 4.95 1.68
C CYS A 34 4.80 4.52 0.22
N SER A 35 4.34 3.29 0.02
CA SER A 35 3.95 2.76 -1.29
C SER A 35 2.50 3.05 -1.64
N HIS A 36 1.70 3.57 -0.70
CA HIS A 36 0.33 3.98 -0.99
C HIS A 36 0.33 5.31 -1.76
N ASP A 37 -0.65 5.49 -2.66
CA ASP A 37 -0.70 6.66 -3.53
C ASP A 37 -0.64 7.98 -2.76
N ARG A 38 0.32 8.82 -3.12
CA ARG A 38 0.57 10.11 -2.46
C ARG A 38 -0.68 10.97 -2.34
N ALA A 39 -1.55 10.96 -3.38
CA ALA A 39 -2.79 11.73 -3.38
C ALA A 39 -3.72 11.44 -2.19
N HIS A 40 -3.61 10.25 -1.61
CA HIS A 40 -4.44 9.82 -0.48
C HIS A 40 -3.65 9.78 0.83
N SER A 41 -2.44 9.23 0.81
CA SER A 41 -1.62 9.05 2.00
C SER A 41 -1.03 10.37 2.54
N GLN A 42 -0.69 11.34 1.66
CA GLN A 42 -0.17 12.63 2.13
C GLN A 42 -1.13 13.30 3.12
N LYS A 43 -2.42 13.30 2.82
CA LYS A 43 -3.44 13.90 3.71
C LYS A 43 -3.50 13.24 5.08
N ILE A 44 -3.26 11.92 5.14
CA ILE A 44 -3.21 11.17 6.39
C ILE A 44 -1.98 11.60 7.20
N LEU A 45 -0.84 11.74 6.54
CA LEU A 45 0.41 12.17 7.19
C LEU A 45 0.32 13.64 7.66
N ASP A 46 -0.30 14.51 6.86
CA ASP A 46 -0.55 15.92 7.26
C ASP A 46 -1.43 16.01 8.52
N LEU A 47 -2.41 15.12 8.68
CA LEU A 47 -3.24 15.05 9.89
C LEU A 47 -2.41 14.60 11.11
N PHE A 48 -1.51 13.64 10.93
CA PHE A 48 -0.59 13.24 12.00
C PHE A 48 0.29 14.40 12.44
N GLU A 49 0.90 15.13 11.51
CA GLU A 49 1.71 16.32 11.83
C GLU A 49 0.91 17.38 12.60
N GLN A 50 -0.34 17.63 12.17
CA GLN A 50 -1.23 18.60 12.82
C GLN A 50 -1.60 18.19 14.25
N GLU A 51 -1.84 16.90 14.49
CA GLU A 51 -2.25 16.40 15.80
C GLU A 51 -1.07 16.27 16.79
N THR A 52 0.12 15.94 16.30
CA THR A 52 1.26 15.56 17.16
C THR A 52 2.37 16.60 17.21
N GLY A 53 2.45 17.45 16.21
CA GLY A 53 3.58 18.38 16.02
C GLY A 53 4.88 17.69 15.56
N ILE A 54 4.84 16.39 15.20
CA ILE A 54 5.99 15.64 14.66
C ILE A 54 6.01 15.84 13.14
N ALA A 55 7.11 16.36 12.61
CA ALA A 55 7.27 16.52 11.16
C ALA A 55 7.44 15.16 10.46
N VAL A 56 6.83 14.97 9.30
CA VAL A 56 6.91 13.71 8.53
C VAL A 56 7.67 13.91 7.23
N ASP A 57 8.83 13.28 7.10
CA ASP A 57 9.54 13.17 5.83
C ASP A 57 9.05 11.94 5.06
N ALA A 58 8.11 12.16 4.14
CA ALA A 58 7.47 11.09 3.39
C ALA A 58 8.16 10.84 2.04
N ILE A 59 8.67 9.63 1.85
CA ILE A 59 9.25 9.17 0.59
C ILE A 59 8.30 8.18 -0.06
N PHE A 60 7.82 8.54 -1.26
CA PHE A 60 6.86 7.75 -2.02
C PHE A 60 7.53 6.94 -3.13
N ASP A 61 6.96 5.78 -3.46
CA ASP A 61 7.34 5.04 -4.66
C ASP A 61 7.01 5.84 -5.94
N THR A 62 7.79 5.61 -6.98
CA THR A 62 7.47 6.08 -8.32
C THR A 62 6.52 5.10 -9.02
N GLU A 63 5.73 5.56 -10.01
CA GLU A 63 4.88 4.67 -10.82
C GLU A 63 5.69 3.54 -11.51
N ALA A 64 6.94 3.82 -11.90
CA ALA A 64 7.81 2.86 -12.58
C ALA A 64 8.37 1.75 -11.66
N THR A 65 8.41 1.99 -10.35
CA THR A 65 9.02 1.08 -9.36
C THR A 65 8.06 0.66 -8.26
N LYS A 66 6.76 0.94 -8.44
CA LYS A 66 5.73 0.85 -7.42
C LYS A 66 5.86 -0.41 -6.57
N THR A 67 5.98 -0.23 -5.26
CA THR A 67 6.08 -1.25 -4.21
C THR A 67 7.42 -1.99 -4.11
N VAL A 68 8.05 -2.31 -5.26
CA VAL A 68 9.34 -3.01 -5.26
C VAL A 68 10.48 -2.05 -4.93
N GLY A 69 10.40 -0.78 -5.35
CA GLY A 69 11.43 0.23 -5.16
C GLY A 69 11.74 0.50 -3.69
N LEU A 70 10.72 0.81 -2.89
CA LEU A 70 10.90 1.07 -1.45
C LEU A 70 11.29 -0.18 -0.67
N ALA A 71 10.73 -1.36 -1.00
CA ALA A 71 11.14 -2.62 -0.38
C ALA A 71 12.62 -2.94 -0.66
N GLN A 72 13.12 -2.68 -1.89
CA GLN A 72 14.54 -2.84 -2.21
C GLN A 72 15.41 -1.79 -1.51
N ARG A 73 14.90 -0.56 -1.38
CA ARG A 73 15.60 0.50 -0.65
C ARG A 73 15.78 0.14 0.82
N VAL A 74 14.73 -0.36 1.49
CA VAL A 74 14.83 -0.89 2.87
C VAL A 74 15.93 -1.97 2.96
N ARG A 75 16.00 -2.89 1.98
CA ARG A 75 17.05 -3.92 1.94
C ARG A 75 18.45 -3.34 1.81
N SER A 76 18.63 -2.38 0.92
CA SER A 76 19.93 -1.78 0.66
C SER A 76 20.45 -0.93 1.82
N GLU A 77 19.55 -0.40 2.65
CA GLU A 77 19.85 0.44 3.80
C GLU A 77 20.01 -0.33 5.12
N LYS A 78 20.02 -1.68 5.09
CA LYS A 78 20.08 -2.53 6.30
C LYS A 78 21.16 -2.14 7.30
N ALA A 79 22.36 -1.80 6.82
CA ALA A 79 23.49 -1.43 7.67
C ALA A 79 23.35 -0.02 8.30
N ARG A 80 22.60 0.85 7.66
CA ARG A 80 22.35 2.23 8.10
C ARG A 80 20.94 2.65 7.63
N PRO A 81 19.90 2.28 8.36
CA PRO A 81 18.54 2.65 8.03
C PRO A 81 18.36 4.17 7.96
N ARG A 82 17.55 4.61 7.00
CA ARG A 82 17.17 6.02 6.82
C ARG A 82 15.67 6.23 6.96
N CYS A 83 14.93 5.15 7.09
CA CYS A 83 13.50 5.14 7.23
C CYS A 83 13.16 4.66 8.64
N ASP A 84 12.12 5.22 9.22
CA ASP A 84 11.60 4.86 10.53
C ASP A 84 10.39 3.93 10.40
N VAL A 85 9.45 4.26 9.52
CA VAL A 85 8.21 3.51 9.31
C VAL A 85 8.06 3.12 7.84
N HIS A 86 7.67 1.88 7.59
CA HIS A 86 7.33 1.39 6.26
C HIS A 86 5.82 1.22 6.16
N TRP A 87 5.17 2.00 5.29
CA TRP A 87 3.79 1.82 4.86
C TRP A 87 3.79 1.15 3.48
N SER A 88 3.66 -0.17 3.48
CA SER A 88 3.56 -0.94 2.23
C SER A 88 2.09 -1.12 1.84
N ASN A 89 1.77 -0.92 0.58
CA ASN A 89 0.48 -1.30 0.02
C ASN A 89 0.49 -2.72 -0.60
N GLU A 90 1.59 -3.47 -0.40
CA GLU A 90 1.77 -4.85 -0.83
C GLU A 90 2.20 -5.72 0.35
N PRO A 91 1.26 -6.51 0.92
CA PRO A 91 1.52 -7.27 2.14
C PRO A 91 2.66 -8.28 1.97
N LEU A 92 2.78 -8.97 0.83
CA LEU A 92 3.78 -10.03 0.67
C LEU A 92 5.22 -9.52 0.69
N HIS A 93 5.47 -8.30 0.19
CA HIS A 93 6.80 -7.69 0.32
C HIS A 93 7.12 -7.33 1.76
N ALA A 94 6.14 -6.82 2.52
CA ALA A 94 6.31 -6.52 3.93
C ALA A 94 6.55 -7.78 4.78
N VAL A 95 5.77 -8.85 4.55
CA VAL A 95 5.95 -10.15 5.22
C VAL A 95 7.35 -10.73 4.96
N ARG A 96 7.87 -10.61 3.73
CA ARG A 96 9.23 -11.05 3.41
C ARG A 96 10.30 -10.21 4.11
N LEU A 97 10.11 -8.89 4.20
CA LEU A 97 11.02 -8.03 4.95
C LEU A 97 11.01 -8.38 6.44
N ALA A 98 9.85 -8.70 7.01
CA ALA A 98 9.73 -9.19 8.39
C ALA A 98 10.53 -10.49 8.59
N ALA A 99 10.32 -11.49 7.73
CA ALA A 99 11.03 -12.77 7.78
C ALA A 99 12.55 -12.63 7.63
N ASP A 100 13.02 -11.65 6.85
CA ASP A 100 14.44 -11.32 6.66
C ASP A 100 15.03 -10.44 7.79
N GLY A 101 14.24 -10.12 8.83
CA GLY A 101 14.65 -9.40 10.04
C GLY A 101 14.91 -7.89 9.83
N PHE A 102 14.13 -7.25 8.95
CA PHE A 102 14.20 -5.80 8.69
C PHE A 102 13.31 -4.96 9.59
N TYR A 103 12.38 -5.57 10.32
CA TYR A 103 11.42 -4.86 11.15
C TYR A 103 11.67 -5.06 12.64
N ASP A 104 11.29 -4.06 13.42
CA ASP A 104 11.23 -4.09 14.87
C ASP A 104 9.79 -4.34 15.33
N VAL A 105 9.62 -4.68 16.59
CA VAL A 105 8.33 -5.02 17.18
C VAL A 105 7.46 -3.77 17.32
N LEU A 106 6.24 -3.84 16.77
CA LEU A 106 5.21 -2.81 16.97
C LEU A 106 4.79 -2.69 18.44
N PRO A 107 4.39 -1.50 18.90
CA PRO A 107 3.80 -1.32 20.21
C PRO A 107 2.62 -2.27 20.45
N LEU A 108 2.44 -2.72 21.70
CA LEU A 108 1.42 -3.71 22.03
C LEU A 108 -0.01 -3.27 21.69
N ASP A 109 -0.27 -1.98 21.86
CA ASP A 109 -1.54 -1.31 21.61
C ASP A 109 -1.74 -0.89 20.14
N ALA A 110 -0.71 -0.99 19.31
CA ALA A 110 -0.82 -0.65 17.90
C ALA A 110 -1.72 -1.65 17.14
N GLY A 111 -2.73 -1.14 16.45
CA GLY A 111 -3.67 -1.95 15.70
C GLY A 111 -4.68 -2.72 16.56
N GLU A 112 -4.95 -2.28 17.79
CA GLU A 112 -6.03 -2.85 18.60
C GLU A 112 -7.35 -2.87 17.82
N GLY A 113 -8.09 -4.00 17.89
CA GLY A 113 -9.33 -4.24 17.15
C GLY A 113 -9.13 -4.72 15.71
N ILE A 114 -7.93 -4.75 15.18
CA ILE A 114 -7.64 -5.43 13.89
C ILE A 114 -7.55 -6.93 14.15
N PRO A 115 -8.30 -7.79 13.40
CA PRO A 115 -8.26 -9.24 13.57
C PRO A 115 -6.85 -9.83 13.39
N ASP A 116 -6.54 -10.91 14.13
CA ASP A 116 -5.23 -11.55 14.10
C ASP A 116 -4.84 -12.10 12.72
N SER A 117 -5.81 -12.45 11.88
CA SER A 117 -5.57 -12.87 10.49
C SER A 117 -4.87 -11.82 9.61
N TRP A 118 -4.88 -10.56 10.05
CA TRP A 118 -4.25 -9.43 9.37
C TRP A 118 -3.00 -8.89 10.09
N ARG A 119 -2.45 -9.66 11.03
CA ARG A 119 -1.33 -9.24 11.88
C ARG A 119 -0.22 -10.30 11.88
N ASP A 120 1.00 -9.85 12.12
CA ASP A 120 2.11 -10.73 12.43
C ASP A 120 2.02 -11.23 13.87
N PRO A 121 2.13 -12.55 14.12
CA PRO A 121 2.09 -13.07 15.50
C PRO A 121 3.19 -12.52 16.40
N ASP A 122 4.35 -12.19 15.83
CA ASP A 122 5.47 -11.56 16.54
C ASP A 122 5.40 -10.02 16.51
N ARG A 123 4.29 -9.47 16.01
CA ARG A 123 4.03 -8.03 15.88
C ARG A 123 5.07 -7.26 15.05
N LEU A 124 5.69 -7.88 14.07
CA LEU A 124 6.63 -7.21 13.18
C LEU A 124 5.92 -6.35 12.13
N TRP A 125 4.66 -6.64 11.85
CA TRP A 125 3.80 -5.86 10.96
C TRP A 125 2.34 -5.97 11.36
N CYS A 126 1.55 -5.00 10.95
CA CYS A 126 0.09 -5.00 11.10
C CYS A 126 -0.55 -4.49 9.82
N GLY A 127 -1.54 -5.24 9.32
CA GLY A 127 -2.41 -4.81 8.24
C GLY A 127 -3.40 -3.75 8.69
N PHE A 128 -3.81 -2.88 7.79
CA PHE A 128 -4.92 -1.94 8.01
C PHE A 128 -5.47 -1.50 6.67
N ALA A 129 -6.74 -1.16 6.63
CA ALA A 129 -7.43 -0.74 5.42
C ALA A 129 -6.87 -1.40 4.15
N GLY A 130 -7.69 -1.98 3.33
CA GLY A 130 -7.21 -2.74 2.18
C GLY A 130 -7.97 -2.41 0.90
N ARG A 131 -7.52 -2.99 -0.19
CA ARG A 131 -8.22 -2.97 -1.47
C ARG A 131 -8.54 -4.38 -1.92
N VAL A 132 -9.59 -4.52 -2.69
CA VAL A 132 -10.05 -5.82 -3.21
C VAL A 132 -9.64 -5.95 -4.66
N ARG A 133 -9.16 -7.14 -5.01
CA ARG A 133 -8.95 -7.51 -6.42
C ARG A 133 -10.30 -7.73 -7.08
N VAL A 134 -10.55 -7.00 -8.16
CA VAL A 134 -11.83 -6.98 -8.86
C VAL A 134 -11.65 -7.05 -10.36
N LEU A 135 -12.75 -7.32 -11.06
CA LEU A 135 -12.85 -7.18 -12.49
C LEU A 135 -13.50 -5.84 -12.84
N ALA A 136 -12.82 -5.04 -13.64
CA ALA A 136 -13.43 -3.96 -14.38
C ALA A 136 -14.15 -4.55 -15.58
N LEU A 137 -15.43 -4.19 -15.79
CA LEU A 137 -16.26 -4.71 -16.86
C LEU A 137 -16.71 -3.61 -17.80
N ALA A 138 -16.59 -3.82 -19.11
CA ALA A 138 -17.14 -2.92 -20.11
C ALA A 138 -18.67 -2.86 -20.00
N ALA A 139 -19.25 -1.69 -20.26
CA ALA A 139 -20.70 -1.52 -20.26
C ALA A 139 -21.39 -2.55 -21.17
N GLY A 140 -22.40 -3.23 -20.64
CA GLY A 140 -23.13 -4.28 -21.37
C GLY A 140 -22.53 -5.70 -21.26
N THR A 141 -21.29 -5.87 -20.77
CA THR A 141 -20.71 -7.21 -20.55
C THR A 141 -21.48 -7.98 -19.47
N GLU A 142 -21.95 -7.29 -18.43
CA GLU A 142 -22.77 -7.87 -17.36
C GLU A 142 -24.13 -8.37 -17.86
N ALA A 143 -24.71 -7.70 -18.87
CA ALA A 143 -26.05 -8.01 -19.38
C ALA A 143 -26.03 -9.10 -20.47
N SER A 144 -24.92 -9.26 -21.18
CA SER A 144 -24.84 -10.15 -22.36
C SER A 144 -24.27 -11.52 -22.04
N GLU A 145 -23.45 -11.64 -20.99
CA GLU A 145 -22.79 -12.89 -20.61
C GLU A 145 -22.53 -12.93 -19.09
N SER A 146 -22.63 -14.11 -18.49
CA SER A 146 -22.22 -14.29 -17.09
C SER A 146 -20.74 -13.91 -16.95
N PRO A 147 -20.38 -12.91 -16.11
CA PRO A 147 -18.99 -12.50 -15.91
C PRO A 147 -18.17 -13.64 -15.27
N PRO A 148 -16.84 -13.60 -15.42
CA PRO A 148 -15.95 -14.56 -14.76
C PRO A 148 -16.10 -14.48 -13.25
N THR A 149 -16.24 -15.61 -12.60
CA THR A 149 -16.28 -15.71 -11.14
C THR A 149 -14.97 -16.23 -10.56
N ARG A 150 -14.11 -16.81 -11.41
CA ARG A 150 -12.80 -17.38 -11.07
C ARG A 150 -11.73 -16.83 -12.01
N LEU A 151 -10.50 -16.76 -11.53
CA LEU A 151 -9.38 -16.30 -12.35
C LEU A 151 -9.19 -17.16 -13.62
N VAL A 152 -9.42 -18.47 -13.52
CA VAL A 152 -9.33 -19.39 -14.66
C VAL A 152 -10.42 -19.14 -15.72
N ASP A 153 -11.54 -18.55 -15.35
CA ASP A 153 -12.63 -18.24 -16.30
C ASP A 153 -12.22 -17.16 -17.30
N LEU A 154 -11.22 -16.33 -16.98
CA LEU A 154 -10.61 -15.37 -17.90
C LEU A 154 -9.96 -16.04 -19.13
N ALA A 155 -9.65 -17.33 -19.02
CA ALA A 155 -9.11 -18.12 -20.12
C ALA A 155 -10.19 -18.77 -21.00
N GLN A 156 -11.48 -18.52 -20.78
CA GLN A 156 -12.56 -19.03 -21.65
C GLN A 156 -12.50 -18.38 -23.05
N LYS A 157 -12.76 -19.15 -24.09
CA LYS A 157 -12.65 -18.71 -25.49
C LYS A 157 -13.48 -17.47 -25.83
N LYS A 158 -14.62 -17.28 -25.15
CA LYS A 158 -15.49 -16.10 -25.35
C LYS A 158 -14.78 -14.77 -24.99
N TRP A 159 -13.76 -14.81 -24.13
CA TRP A 159 -12.96 -13.66 -23.69
C TRP A 159 -11.64 -13.52 -24.45
N ARG A 160 -11.39 -14.34 -25.47
CA ARG A 160 -10.11 -14.36 -26.17
C ARG A 160 -9.70 -12.99 -26.72
N GLY A 161 -8.52 -12.51 -26.31
CA GLY A 161 -7.99 -11.21 -26.71
C GLY A 161 -8.75 -10.02 -26.12
N ARG A 162 -9.67 -10.24 -25.16
CA ARG A 162 -10.52 -9.19 -24.56
C ARG A 162 -10.31 -9.02 -23.05
N VAL A 163 -9.28 -9.63 -22.51
CA VAL A 163 -8.91 -9.54 -21.08
C VAL A 163 -7.61 -8.79 -20.94
N ALA A 164 -7.56 -7.80 -20.06
CA ALA A 164 -6.34 -7.09 -19.68
C ALA A 164 -5.93 -7.44 -18.24
N ILE A 165 -4.64 -7.70 -18.03
CA ILE A 165 -4.04 -7.98 -16.72
C ILE A 165 -2.74 -7.20 -16.60
N ALA A 166 -2.50 -6.58 -15.45
CA ALA A 166 -1.25 -5.87 -15.19
C ALA A 166 -0.04 -6.80 -15.14
N ASP A 167 1.12 -6.25 -15.40
CA ASP A 167 2.42 -6.95 -15.36
C ASP A 167 2.56 -7.77 -14.07
N PRO A 168 2.77 -9.09 -14.18
CA PRO A 168 2.82 -10.01 -13.04
C PRO A 168 4.03 -9.81 -12.12
N ARG A 169 4.98 -8.96 -12.49
CA ARG A 169 6.18 -8.68 -11.69
C ARG A 169 5.93 -7.70 -10.57
N PHE A 170 4.84 -6.93 -10.63
CA PHE A 170 4.63 -5.77 -9.77
C PHE A 170 3.24 -5.76 -9.11
N GLY A 171 3.16 -5.03 -8.01
CA GLY A 171 1.93 -4.63 -7.36
C GLY A 171 1.03 -5.79 -6.94
N THR A 172 -0.26 -5.51 -6.83
CA THR A 172 -1.28 -6.47 -6.40
C THR A 172 -1.44 -7.66 -7.35
N THR A 173 -1.05 -7.54 -8.62
CA THR A 173 -1.04 -8.68 -9.55
C THR A 173 0.00 -9.73 -9.13
N ALA A 174 1.22 -9.30 -8.77
CA ALA A 174 2.24 -10.20 -8.24
C ALA A 174 1.77 -10.92 -6.98
N SER A 175 1.21 -10.17 -6.03
CA SER A 175 0.67 -10.72 -4.78
C SER A 175 -0.50 -11.68 -5.04
N HIS A 176 -1.44 -11.33 -5.92
CA HIS A 176 -2.55 -12.21 -6.30
C HIS A 176 -2.05 -13.54 -6.84
N LEU A 177 -1.13 -13.50 -7.82
CA LEU A 177 -0.58 -14.71 -8.43
C LEU A 177 0.21 -15.57 -7.44
N ALA A 178 0.93 -14.96 -6.50
CA ALA A 178 1.63 -15.70 -5.45
C ALA A 178 0.66 -16.40 -4.49
N ILE A 179 -0.43 -15.73 -4.11
CA ILE A 179 -1.50 -16.31 -3.28
C ILE A 179 -2.19 -17.43 -4.04
N VAL A 180 -2.50 -17.27 -5.31
CA VAL A 180 -3.06 -18.36 -6.13
C VAL A 180 -2.09 -19.55 -6.14
N ARG A 181 -0.80 -19.34 -6.43
CA ARG A 181 0.21 -20.39 -6.45
C ARG A 181 0.31 -21.14 -5.11
N SER A 182 0.27 -20.43 -3.99
CA SER A 182 0.31 -21.03 -2.65
C SER A 182 -0.90 -21.93 -2.38
N ARG A 183 -2.08 -21.57 -2.89
CA ARG A 183 -3.35 -22.30 -2.67
C ARG A 183 -3.54 -23.49 -3.59
N VAL A 184 -3.20 -23.35 -4.89
CA VAL A 184 -3.47 -24.41 -5.88
C VAL A 184 -2.26 -25.28 -6.19
N GLY A 185 -1.08 -24.87 -5.76
CA GLY A 185 0.19 -25.54 -6.05
C GLY A 185 0.76 -25.20 -7.44
N GLN A 186 2.05 -25.50 -7.63
CA GLN A 186 2.82 -25.11 -8.81
C GLN A 186 2.21 -25.61 -10.13
N GLN A 187 1.76 -26.86 -10.19
CA GLN A 187 1.28 -27.45 -11.45
C GLN A 187 0.00 -26.77 -11.96
N ARG A 188 -1.00 -26.58 -11.08
CA ARG A 188 -2.26 -25.90 -11.44
C ARG A 188 -2.03 -24.42 -11.73
N TYR A 189 -1.13 -23.79 -11.00
CA TYR A 189 -0.72 -22.42 -11.26
C TYR A 189 -0.13 -22.26 -12.67
N ARG A 190 0.79 -23.15 -13.08
CA ARG A 190 1.35 -23.16 -14.43
C ARG A 190 0.27 -23.35 -15.48
N GLN A 191 -0.63 -24.31 -15.30
CA GLN A 191 -1.75 -24.54 -16.22
C GLN A 191 -2.64 -23.31 -16.38
N LEU A 192 -2.90 -22.57 -15.29
CA LEU A 192 -3.62 -21.32 -15.32
C LEU A 192 -2.90 -20.30 -16.22
N LEU A 193 -1.60 -20.05 -16.00
CA LEU A 193 -0.82 -19.10 -16.78
C LEU A 193 -0.77 -19.47 -18.26
N GLU A 194 -0.57 -20.73 -18.57
CA GLU A 194 -0.57 -21.24 -19.94
C GLU A 194 -1.93 -21.06 -20.63
N SER A 195 -3.03 -21.24 -19.89
CA SER A 195 -4.39 -21.02 -20.37
C SER A 195 -4.68 -19.55 -20.64
N LEU A 196 -4.22 -18.65 -19.76
CA LEU A 196 -4.34 -17.18 -19.96
C LEU A 196 -3.55 -16.75 -21.19
N ARG A 197 -2.32 -17.24 -21.36
CA ARG A 197 -1.50 -16.98 -22.56
C ARG A 197 -2.19 -17.47 -23.83
N ALA A 198 -2.66 -18.72 -23.83
CA ALA A 198 -3.36 -19.31 -25.00
C ALA A 198 -4.66 -18.55 -25.35
N ASN A 199 -5.24 -17.81 -24.40
CA ASN A 199 -6.41 -16.95 -24.58
C ASN A 199 -6.05 -15.53 -24.97
N ASP A 200 -4.82 -15.26 -25.37
CA ASP A 200 -4.33 -13.94 -25.83
C ASP A 200 -4.63 -12.81 -24.81
N VAL A 201 -4.40 -13.07 -23.51
CA VAL A 201 -4.59 -12.04 -22.47
C VAL A 201 -3.61 -10.89 -22.70
N GLN A 202 -4.12 -9.65 -22.71
CA GLN A 202 -3.35 -8.44 -22.90
C GLN A 202 -2.57 -8.09 -21.63
N MET A 203 -1.24 -8.19 -21.67
CA MET A 203 -0.39 -7.75 -20.56
C MET A 203 -0.18 -6.24 -20.65
N VAL A 204 -0.47 -5.52 -19.57
CA VAL A 204 -0.36 -4.06 -19.46
C VAL A 204 0.52 -3.64 -18.29
N SER A 205 0.96 -2.38 -18.28
CA SER A 205 1.97 -1.91 -17.31
C SER A 205 1.49 -1.83 -15.86
N SER A 206 0.19 -1.60 -15.63
CA SER A 206 -0.36 -1.37 -14.29
C SER A 206 -1.84 -1.78 -14.18
N ASN A 207 -2.37 -1.86 -12.96
CA ASN A 207 -3.80 -2.09 -12.73
C ASN A 207 -4.66 -0.96 -13.31
N SER A 208 -4.24 0.30 -13.18
CA SER A 208 -4.91 1.43 -13.82
C SER A 208 -4.90 1.30 -15.35
N SER A 209 -3.81 0.83 -15.97
CA SER A 209 -3.77 0.53 -17.39
C SER A 209 -4.72 -0.60 -17.80
N SER A 210 -4.90 -1.62 -16.93
CA SER A 210 -5.88 -2.70 -17.15
C SER A 210 -7.31 -2.15 -17.19
N ARG A 211 -7.67 -1.30 -16.24
CA ARG A 211 -8.93 -0.57 -16.22
C ARG A 211 -9.10 0.33 -17.47
N ASP A 212 -8.05 1.06 -17.86
CA ASP A 212 -8.10 1.99 -18.99
C ASP A 212 -8.29 1.28 -20.33
N ARG A 213 -7.77 0.05 -20.50
CA ARG A 213 -8.09 -0.80 -21.66
C ARG A 213 -9.58 -1.14 -21.75
N VAL A 214 -10.25 -1.30 -20.63
CA VAL A 214 -11.69 -1.51 -20.62
C VAL A 214 -12.44 -0.22 -20.96
N LEU A 215 -12.02 0.91 -20.41
CA LEU A 215 -12.62 2.21 -20.71
C LEU A 215 -12.49 2.60 -22.19
N SER A 216 -11.37 2.26 -22.83
CA SER A 216 -11.14 2.52 -24.26
C SER A 216 -11.86 1.53 -25.18
N GLY A 217 -12.46 0.45 -24.66
CA GLY A 217 -13.08 -0.63 -25.44
C GLY A 217 -12.08 -1.62 -26.06
N GLU A 218 -10.79 -1.50 -25.76
CA GLU A 218 -9.76 -2.42 -26.23
C GLU A 218 -9.84 -3.78 -25.50
N ALA A 219 -10.31 -3.78 -24.27
CA ALA A 219 -10.65 -4.98 -23.51
C ALA A 219 -12.12 -4.93 -23.05
N TRP A 220 -12.70 -6.08 -22.74
CA TRP A 220 -14.02 -6.18 -22.13
C TRP A 220 -13.92 -6.40 -20.62
N ILE A 221 -12.83 -7.01 -20.18
CA ILE A 221 -12.56 -7.33 -18.79
C ILE A 221 -11.14 -6.89 -18.45
N GLY A 222 -10.99 -6.20 -17.32
CA GLY A 222 -9.70 -5.83 -16.76
C GLY A 222 -9.55 -6.33 -15.32
N LEU A 223 -8.52 -7.11 -15.02
CA LEU A 223 -8.20 -7.44 -13.63
C LEU A 223 -7.49 -6.24 -12.98
N THR A 224 -8.11 -5.66 -11.95
CA THR A 224 -7.64 -4.44 -11.30
C THR A 224 -7.99 -4.44 -9.80
N ASP A 225 -7.97 -3.27 -9.17
CA ASP A 225 -8.29 -3.06 -7.76
C ASP A 225 -9.49 -2.11 -7.60
N THR A 226 -10.17 -2.17 -6.45
CA THR A 226 -11.36 -1.35 -6.14
C THR A 226 -11.08 0.15 -6.20
N ASP A 227 -9.89 0.59 -5.81
CA ASP A 227 -9.46 2.00 -5.85
C ASP A 227 -9.33 2.50 -7.29
N ASP A 228 -8.81 1.68 -8.21
CA ASP A 228 -8.72 2.04 -9.63
C ASP A 228 -10.11 2.31 -10.25
N ILE A 229 -11.10 1.49 -9.89
CA ILE A 229 -12.47 1.68 -10.39
C ILE A 229 -13.11 2.92 -9.77
N GLU A 230 -12.93 3.14 -8.48
CA GLU A 230 -13.52 4.29 -7.78
C GLU A 230 -13.03 5.62 -8.34
N VAL A 231 -11.74 5.72 -8.70
CA VAL A 231 -11.16 6.94 -9.29
C VAL A 231 -11.91 7.35 -10.57
N VAL A 232 -12.27 6.41 -11.44
CA VAL A 232 -12.98 6.73 -12.68
C VAL A 232 -14.48 6.85 -12.49
N ARG A 233 -15.07 6.12 -11.55
CA ARG A 233 -16.49 6.25 -11.17
C ARG A 233 -16.79 7.65 -10.65
N ARG A 234 -15.92 8.23 -9.82
CA ARG A 234 -16.05 9.64 -9.35
C ARG A 234 -15.93 10.67 -10.47
N ARG A 235 -15.38 10.29 -11.62
CA ARG A 235 -15.32 11.12 -12.83
C ARG A 235 -16.50 10.89 -13.78
N GLY A 236 -17.51 10.11 -13.35
CA GLY A 236 -18.74 9.86 -14.11
C GLY A 236 -18.68 8.62 -15.02
N SER A 237 -17.67 7.75 -14.87
CA SER A 237 -17.61 6.50 -15.64
C SER A 237 -18.70 5.53 -15.18
N SER A 238 -19.29 4.82 -16.15
CA SER A 238 -20.24 3.71 -15.94
C SER A 238 -19.57 2.33 -15.96
N LEU A 239 -18.27 2.27 -15.66
CA LEU A 239 -17.53 1.02 -15.62
C LEU A 239 -18.12 0.06 -14.59
N GLY A 240 -18.43 -1.18 -15.02
CA GLY A 240 -18.89 -2.25 -14.15
C GLY A 240 -17.76 -2.75 -13.23
N GLU A 241 -18.18 -3.33 -12.09
CA GLU A 241 -17.26 -3.91 -11.09
C GLU A 241 -17.84 -5.25 -10.63
N ASP A 242 -17.03 -6.30 -10.66
CA ASP A 242 -17.43 -7.59 -10.09
C ASP A 242 -16.24 -8.25 -9.38
N PHE A 243 -16.57 -9.22 -8.52
CA PHE A 243 -15.62 -9.91 -7.65
C PHE A 243 -15.40 -11.37 -8.14
N LEU A 244 -14.18 -11.88 -8.03
CA LEU A 244 -13.87 -13.29 -8.31
C LEU A 244 -14.37 -14.22 -7.18
N ARG A 245 -15.66 -14.21 -6.90
CA ARG A 245 -16.27 -14.94 -5.77
C ARG A 245 -16.10 -16.46 -5.85
N GLY A 246 -15.93 -17.03 -7.05
CA GLY A 246 -15.69 -18.46 -7.24
C GLY A 246 -14.32 -18.93 -6.77
N ASP A 247 -13.34 -18.02 -6.69
CA ASP A 247 -12.04 -18.26 -6.05
C ASP A 247 -12.00 -17.76 -4.61
N GLY A 248 -13.03 -16.99 -4.21
CA GLY A 248 -13.13 -16.22 -2.98
C GLY A 248 -12.59 -14.80 -3.15
N VAL A 249 -13.15 -13.86 -2.42
CA VAL A 249 -12.79 -12.44 -2.51
C VAL A 249 -11.38 -12.21 -1.94
N LEU A 250 -10.51 -11.62 -2.73
CA LEU A 250 -9.14 -11.34 -2.33
C LEU A 250 -9.00 -9.88 -1.88
N LEU A 251 -8.90 -9.70 -0.57
CA LEU A 251 -8.58 -8.42 0.08
C LEU A 251 -7.07 -8.35 0.38
N LEU A 252 -6.42 -7.30 -0.06
CA LEU A 252 -5.01 -7.05 0.17
C LEU A 252 -4.86 -5.80 1.05
N PRO A 253 -4.42 -5.95 2.31
CA PRO A 253 -4.27 -4.84 3.24
C PRO A 253 -3.05 -3.96 2.89
N ASN A 254 -3.10 -2.70 3.30
CA ASN A 254 -1.88 -1.97 3.57
C ASN A 254 -1.22 -2.56 4.82
N VAL A 255 0.07 -2.37 4.95
CA VAL A 255 0.86 -2.86 6.08
C VAL A 255 1.69 -1.74 6.67
N ILE A 256 1.68 -1.62 8.00
CA ILE A 256 2.59 -0.77 8.76
C ILE A 256 3.61 -1.64 9.48
N ALA A 257 4.86 -1.24 9.41
CA ALA A 257 5.98 -1.84 10.15
C ALA A 257 6.98 -0.76 10.56
N ILE A 258 7.66 -0.96 11.68
CA ILE A 258 8.77 -0.11 12.14
C ILE A 258 10.08 -0.72 11.62
N ILE A 259 10.95 0.09 11.05
CA ILE A 259 12.25 -0.36 10.55
C ILE A 259 13.17 -0.66 11.74
N LYS A 260 13.82 -1.82 11.70
CA LYS A 260 14.81 -2.21 12.70
C LYS A 260 16.03 -1.30 12.62
N GLY A 261 16.36 -0.67 13.76
CA GLY A 261 17.44 0.33 13.82
C GLY A 261 17.00 1.70 13.28
N SER A 262 15.70 1.99 13.31
CA SER A 262 15.10 3.30 13.01
C SER A 262 15.90 4.45 13.63
N PRO A 263 16.20 5.51 12.89
CA PRO A 263 16.86 6.72 13.41
C PRO A 263 16.07 7.42 14.53
N HIS A 264 14.71 7.38 14.46
CA HIS A 264 13.81 8.05 15.39
C HIS A 264 12.80 7.05 15.98
N PRO A 265 13.24 6.13 16.89
CA PRO A 265 12.44 4.99 17.30
C PRO A 265 11.17 5.36 18.11
N GLU A 266 11.17 6.47 18.85
CA GLU A 266 9.98 6.90 19.60
C GLU A 266 8.93 7.50 18.67
N GLU A 267 9.34 8.36 17.73
CA GLU A 267 8.49 8.95 16.72
C GLU A 267 7.92 7.86 15.77
N ALA A 268 8.73 6.85 15.45
CA ALA A 268 8.30 5.69 14.68
C ALA A 268 7.17 4.92 15.38
N ARG A 269 7.30 4.70 16.69
CA ARG A 269 6.25 4.06 17.48
C ARG A 269 4.99 4.90 17.57
N GLU A 270 5.13 6.21 17.69
CA GLU A 270 4.01 7.14 17.74
C GLU A 270 3.27 7.17 16.41
N LEU A 271 3.99 7.29 15.29
CA LEU A 271 3.41 7.26 13.94
C LEU A 271 2.75 5.92 13.64
N ALA A 272 3.37 4.79 14.00
CA ALA A 272 2.79 3.48 13.78
C ALA A 272 1.46 3.29 14.56
N ARG A 273 1.40 3.70 15.84
CA ARG A 273 0.16 3.70 16.61
C ARG A 273 -0.92 4.55 15.97
N TRP A 274 -0.54 5.76 15.54
CA TRP A 274 -1.48 6.72 14.97
C TRP A 274 -2.05 6.21 13.63
N LEU A 275 -1.20 5.69 12.73
CA LEU A 275 -1.62 5.14 11.44
C LEU A 275 -2.55 3.92 11.57
N LEU A 276 -2.35 3.14 12.63
CA LEU A 276 -3.14 1.94 12.91
C LEU A 276 -4.42 2.23 13.73
N ARG A 277 -4.84 3.50 13.87
CA ARG A 277 -6.13 3.85 14.49
C ARG A 277 -7.30 3.54 13.56
N LYS A 278 -8.46 3.30 14.16
CA LYS A 278 -9.72 3.10 13.42
C LYS A 278 -10.10 4.29 12.54
N GLU A 279 -9.86 5.50 13.04
CA GLU A 279 -10.17 6.75 12.35
C GLU A 279 -9.38 6.91 11.05
N VAL A 280 -8.17 6.34 10.97
CA VAL A 280 -7.36 6.32 9.75
C VAL A 280 -7.99 5.39 8.71
N GLU A 281 -8.45 4.19 9.10
CA GLU A 281 -9.18 3.30 8.21
C GLU A 281 -10.49 3.95 7.71
N GLU A 282 -11.25 4.60 8.59
CA GLU A 282 -12.47 5.33 8.24
C GLU A 282 -12.20 6.47 7.24
N THR A 283 -11.10 7.20 7.45
CA THR A 283 -10.66 8.29 6.55
C THR A 283 -10.27 7.75 5.18
N LEU A 284 -9.53 6.65 5.12
CA LEU A 284 -9.16 5.99 3.87
C LEU A 284 -10.39 5.41 3.15
N ALA A 285 -11.36 4.86 3.87
CA ALA A 285 -12.61 4.37 3.30
C ALA A 285 -13.45 5.49 2.68
N ALA A 286 -13.45 6.69 3.29
CA ALA A 286 -14.16 7.87 2.78
C ALA A 286 -13.41 8.58 1.64
N SER A 287 -12.12 8.30 1.46
CA SER A 287 -11.28 8.91 0.44
C SER A 287 -11.59 8.36 -0.97
N PRO A 288 -11.06 8.97 -2.04
CA PRO A 288 -11.17 8.41 -3.38
C PRO A 288 -10.50 7.05 -3.56
N SER A 289 -9.65 6.61 -2.62
CA SER A 289 -9.06 5.26 -2.66
C SER A 289 -10.02 4.15 -2.24
N ARG A 290 -11.17 4.49 -1.62
CA ARG A 290 -12.24 3.52 -1.23
C ARG A 290 -11.67 2.29 -0.54
N GLN A 291 -10.72 2.48 0.38
CA GLN A 291 -10.12 1.37 1.12
C GLN A 291 -11.15 0.68 2.02
N VAL A 292 -11.00 -0.61 2.19
CA VAL A 292 -11.86 -1.44 3.05
C VAL A 292 -11.24 -1.48 4.45
N PRO A 293 -11.90 -0.95 5.48
CA PRO A 293 -11.44 -1.13 6.86
C PRO A 293 -11.39 -2.62 7.22
N LEU A 294 -10.34 -3.03 7.93
CA LEU A 294 -10.25 -4.40 8.45
C LEU A 294 -11.03 -4.60 9.75
N ARG A 295 -11.31 -3.51 10.47
CA ARG A 295 -12.19 -3.50 11.63
C ARG A 295 -13.65 -3.51 11.21
N GLU A 296 -14.40 -4.46 11.76
CA GLU A 296 -15.84 -4.63 11.45
C GLU A 296 -16.67 -3.42 11.92
N GLU A 297 -16.29 -2.81 13.05
CA GLU A 297 -16.98 -1.66 13.64
C GLU A 297 -16.63 -0.32 13.00
N ALA A 298 -15.66 -0.28 12.06
CA ALA A 298 -15.29 0.94 11.39
C ALA A 298 -16.40 1.47 10.50
N ARG A 299 -16.59 2.79 10.51
CA ARG A 299 -17.60 3.46 9.68
C ARG A 299 -17.13 3.52 8.23
N VAL A 300 -18.02 3.18 7.32
CA VAL A 300 -17.79 3.33 5.89
C VAL A 300 -18.88 4.20 5.26
N PRO A 301 -18.60 4.93 4.19
CA PRO A 301 -19.63 5.65 3.42
C PRO A 301 -20.70 4.68 2.88
N PRO A 302 -21.89 5.16 2.48
CA PRO A 302 -22.94 4.31 1.91
C PRO A 302 -22.50 3.48 0.69
N THR A 303 -21.52 3.99 -0.08
CA THR A 303 -20.91 3.31 -1.25
C THR A 303 -19.64 2.54 -0.88
N GLY A 304 -19.25 2.56 0.40
CA GLY A 304 -18.07 1.86 0.90
C GLY A 304 -18.27 0.35 0.96
N LEU A 305 -17.15 -0.38 1.01
CA LEU A 305 -17.13 -1.83 1.15
C LEU A 305 -16.89 -2.20 2.60
N ARG A 306 -17.64 -3.18 3.10
CA ARG A 306 -17.48 -3.74 4.45
C ARG A 306 -16.82 -5.10 4.38
N VAL A 307 -15.84 -5.34 5.24
CA VAL A 307 -15.10 -6.62 5.27
C VAL A 307 -16.05 -7.82 5.49
N LEU A 308 -17.07 -7.69 6.36
CA LEU A 308 -18.05 -8.73 6.60
C LEU A 308 -18.91 -9.07 5.37
N GLU A 309 -19.24 -8.09 4.53
CA GLU A 309 -20.04 -8.30 3.31
C GLU A 309 -19.22 -8.90 2.17
N LEU A 310 -17.90 -8.68 2.20
CA LEU A 310 -16.96 -9.23 1.23
C LEU A 310 -16.63 -10.68 1.50
N ASP A 311 -16.60 -11.09 2.77
CA ASP A 311 -16.18 -12.43 3.21
C ASP A 311 -14.86 -12.85 2.54
N PRO A 312 -13.77 -12.09 2.83
CA PRO A 312 -12.50 -12.34 2.16
C PRO A 312 -11.90 -13.68 2.56
N ILE A 313 -11.20 -14.31 1.61
CA ILE A 313 -10.51 -15.58 1.88
C ILE A 313 -9.43 -15.40 2.95
N GLU A 314 -9.28 -16.43 3.79
CA GLU A 314 -8.10 -16.54 4.64
C GLU A 314 -6.85 -16.79 3.81
N ILE A 315 -5.78 -16.09 4.16
CA ILE A 315 -4.48 -16.16 3.50
C ILE A 315 -3.40 -16.52 4.51
N ASP A 316 -2.66 -17.58 4.24
CA ASP A 316 -1.38 -17.81 4.89
C ASP A 316 -0.35 -16.86 4.27
N TRP A 317 -0.16 -15.71 4.92
CA TRP A 317 0.73 -14.64 4.46
C TRP A 317 2.17 -15.09 4.33
N PHE A 318 2.65 -15.97 5.23
CA PHE A 318 4.03 -16.47 5.20
C PHE A 318 4.23 -17.42 4.03
N GLN A 319 3.31 -18.36 3.82
CA GLN A 319 3.36 -19.27 2.70
C GLN A 319 3.26 -18.50 1.37
N ALA A 320 2.32 -17.56 1.25
CA ALA A 320 2.16 -16.75 0.05
C ALA A 320 3.41 -15.91 -0.24
N ALA A 321 3.98 -15.27 0.78
CA ALA A 321 5.19 -14.47 0.66
C ALA A 321 6.41 -15.31 0.24
N ALA A 322 6.53 -16.55 0.74
CA ALA A 322 7.57 -17.48 0.31
C ALA A 322 7.42 -17.88 -1.18
N GLN A 323 6.18 -17.94 -1.69
CA GLN A 323 5.91 -18.27 -3.09
C GLN A 323 6.13 -17.10 -4.06
N LEU A 324 6.19 -15.85 -3.58
CA LEU A 324 6.22 -14.65 -4.42
C LEU A 324 7.33 -14.65 -5.48
N PRO A 325 8.62 -14.97 -5.18
CA PRO A 325 9.67 -14.97 -6.20
C PRO A 325 9.43 -16.01 -7.30
N ASP A 326 8.94 -17.18 -6.92
CA ASP A 326 8.69 -18.28 -7.87
C ASP A 326 7.48 -18.00 -8.74
N ALA A 327 6.42 -17.42 -8.14
CA ALA A 327 5.23 -17.02 -8.86
C ALA A 327 5.56 -15.97 -9.92
N ILE A 328 6.34 -14.94 -9.56
CA ILE A 328 6.79 -13.90 -10.49
C ILE A 328 7.61 -14.50 -11.63
N ARG A 329 8.66 -15.28 -11.33
CA ARG A 329 9.53 -15.87 -12.35
C ARG A 329 8.75 -16.74 -13.34
N GLU A 330 7.84 -17.55 -12.84
CA GLU A 330 7.04 -18.44 -13.68
C GLU A 330 6.04 -17.66 -14.54
N ALA A 331 5.38 -16.64 -13.97
CA ALA A 331 4.47 -15.76 -14.70
C ALA A 331 5.20 -14.93 -15.76
N GLU A 332 6.34 -14.35 -15.45
CA GLU A 332 7.18 -13.62 -16.39
C GLU A 332 7.57 -14.52 -17.59
N ARG A 333 8.07 -15.71 -17.30
CA ARG A 333 8.47 -16.68 -18.34
C ARG A 333 7.31 -17.07 -19.26
N ILE A 334 6.10 -17.26 -18.71
CA ILE A 334 4.95 -17.75 -19.48
C ILE A 334 4.19 -16.61 -20.15
N LEU A 335 3.96 -15.48 -19.47
CA LEU A 335 3.08 -14.43 -19.96
C LEU A 335 3.81 -13.32 -20.72
N LEU A 336 5.10 -13.05 -20.41
CA LEU A 336 5.84 -11.91 -20.99
C LEU A 336 6.89 -12.33 -22.01
N ASN A 337 7.49 -13.53 -21.90
CA ASN A 337 8.49 -13.98 -22.86
C ASN A 337 7.81 -14.75 -23.99
N HIS A 338 7.93 -14.19 -25.18
CA HIS A 338 7.46 -14.77 -26.44
C HIS A 338 8.43 -15.82 -26.99
#